data_6b320ac5754125415a711bedddd0a926
#
_entry.id   6b320ac5754125415a711bedddd0a926
#
_cell.length_a   1.000
_cell.length_b   1.000
_cell.length_c   1.000
_cell.angle_alpha   90.00
_cell.angle_beta   90.00
_cell.angle_gamma   90.00
#
_symmetry.space_group_name_H-M   'P 1'
#
loop_
_entity.id
_entity.type
_entity.pdbx_description
1 polymer ?
#
loop_
_entity_poly.entity_id
_entity_poly.type
_entity_poly.pdbx_seq_one_letter_code
_entity_poly.pdbx_strand_id
1 'polypeptide(L)'
;MSLGERIYKLRTEKEMSQGDLADALEVSRQSISKWETNGSVPELDKLVKLSEIFDISLDELILDKKQPEQVAEPEKPEPKVIYVERPALRSAQKVAGIVLLCFSALLWLMIALFGDIVAGLVLAAPFAACGLICLLVRKNAGLWCAWVVYLFIEIYLRFASGVNWQYVFYPHTYSGEWTIHLIVAWCLLAVFAILIVVTALHTRKSFPGSLHNDLIGTVSGWVVYVITWFIFALPAYEAQNAVVYPQSYRYVSAVSGWVRSIVMVVAVVFTIRLIASLLKKRKKK
;
A
#
# COMPACT_ATOMS: atom_id res chain seq x y z
N MET A 1 -42.01 -17.59 -39.28
CA MET A 1 -42.92 -16.53 -38.85
C MET A 1 -42.22 -15.20 -39.05
N SER A 2 -42.89 -14.18 -39.63
CA SER A 2 -42.27 -12.85 -39.75
C SER A 2 -42.13 -12.13 -38.39
N LEU A 3 -41.27 -11.11 -38.29
CA LEU A 3 -41.10 -10.33 -37.05
C LEU A 3 -42.43 -9.71 -36.59
N GLY A 4 -43.25 -9.16 -37.57
CA GLY A 4 -44.53 -8.56 -37.22
C GLY A 4 -45.56 -9.56 -36.72
N GLU A 5 -45.67 -10.74 -37.36
CA GLU A 5 -46.55 -11.81 -36.87
C GLU A 5 -46.16 -12.28 -35.48
N ARG A 6 -44.86 -12.26 -35.15
CA ARG A 6 -44.35 -12.61 -33.83
C ARG A 6 -44.71 -11.58 -32.78
N ILE A 7 -44.49 -10.28 -33.08
CA ILE A 7 -44.89 -9.18 -32.18
C ILE A 7 -46.38 -9.27 -31.88
N TYR A 8 -47.21 -9.48 -32.89
CA TYR A 8 -48.65 -9.68 -32.77
C TYR A 8 -48.98 -10.85 -31.82
N LYS A 9 -48.35 -12.01 -32.04
CA LYS A 9 -48.58 -13.24 -31.26
C LYS A 9 -48.20 -13.02 -29.79
N LEU A 10 -46.98 -12.54 -29.54
CA LEU A 10 -46.48 -12.31 -28.18
C LEU A 10 -47.32 -11.29 -27.43
N ARG A 11 -47.74 -10.20 -28.08
CA ARG A 11 -48.64 -9.22 -27.47
C ARG A 11 -49.98 -9.85 -27.09
N THR A 12 -50.53 -10.68 -27.97
CA THR A 12 -51.83 -11.34 -27.72
C THR A 12 -51.73 -12.39 -26.63
N GLU A 13 -50.63 -13.12 -26.54
CA GLU A 13 -50.31 -14.05 -25.45
C GLU A 13 -50.20 -13.37 -24.10
N LYS A 14 -49.74 -12.09 -24.07
CA LYS A 14 -49.70 -11.25 -22.87
C LYS A 14 -50.99 -10.43 -22.63
N GLU A 15 -52.05 -10.73 -23.39
CA GLU A 15 -53.35 -10.04 -23.26
C GLU A 15 -53.30 -8.50 -23.41
N MET A 16 -52.27 -7.99 -24.11
CA MET A 16 -52.09 -6.55 -24.32
C MET A 16 -52.83 -6.09 -25.58
N SER A 17 -53.45 -4.88 -25.49
CA SER A 17 -53.93 -4.19 -26.69
C SER A 17 -52.78 -3.55 -27.48
N GLN A 18 -52.98 -3.16 -28.72
CA GLN A 18 -51.98 -2.37 -29.47
C GLN A 18 -51.69 -1.01 -28.82
N GLY A 19 -52.65 -0.46 -28.07
CA GLY A 19 -52.47 0.75 -27.28
C GLY A 19 -51.55 0.53 -26.10
N ASP A 20 -51.78 -0.53 -25.30
CA ASP A 20 -50.99 -0.87 -24.12
C ASP A 20 -49.51 -1.11 -24.48
N LEU A 21 -49.27 -1.82 -25.60
CA LEU A 21 -47.90 -2.01 -26.08
C LEU A 21 -47.26 -0.74 -26.61
N ALA A 22 -48.06 0.15 -27.24
CA ALA A 22 -47.59 1.44 -27.69
C ALA A 22 -47.17 2.35 -26.53
N ASP A 23 -47.97 2.39 -25.47
CA ASP A 23 -47.68 3.14 -24.24
C ASP A 23 -46.43 2.61 -23.53
N ALA A 24 -46.30 1.27 -23.41
CA ALA A 24 -45.14 0.63 -22.82
C ALA A 24 -43.83 0.93 -23.60
N LEU A 25 -43.89 1.08 -24.89
CA LEU A 25 -42.76 1.38 -25.77
C LEU A 25 -42.56 2.86 -26.06
N GLU A 26 -43.46 3.72 -25.55
CA GLU A 26 -43.45 5.19 -25.78
C GLU A 26 -43.50 5.51 -27.31
N VAL A 27 -44.38 4.85 -28.04
CA VAL A 27 -44.58 5.02 -29.48
C VAL A 27 -46.06 5.20 -29.83
N SER A 28 -46.39 5.58 -31.07
CA SER A 28 -47.78 5.67 -31.50
C SER A 28 -48.39 4.31 -31.72
N ARG A 29 -49.68 4.14 -31.45
CA ARG A 29 -50.45 2.92 -31.80
C ARG A 29 -50.31 2.56 -33.27
N GLN A 30 -50.18 3.55 -34.16
CA GLN A 30 -49.97 3.34 -35.59
C GLN A 30 -48.61 2.67 -35.90
N SER A 31 -47.58 2.97 -35.08
CA SER A 31 -46.28 2.29 -35.21
C SER A 31 -46.39 0.80 -34.92
N ILE A 32 -47.05 0.44 -33.84
CA ILE A 32 -47.32 -0.97 -33.50
C ILE A 32 -48.08 -1.66 -34.59
N SER A 33 -49.17 -1.08 -35.11
CA SER A 33 -49.93 -1.63 -36.21
C SER A 33 -49.12 -1.87 -37.49
N LYS A 34 -48.21 -0.91 -37.83
CA LYS A 34 -47.30 -1.06 -38.97
C LYS A 34 -46.27 -2.17 -38.74
N TRP A 35 -45.76 -2.31 -37.53
CA TRP A 35 -44.81 -3.38 -37.22
C TRP A 35 -45.49 -4.78 -37.30
N GLU A 36 -46.67 -4.92 -36.73
CA GLU A 36 -47.43 -6.19 -36.75
C GLU A 36 -47.82 -6.61 -38.18
N THR A 37 -48.06 -5.66 -39.09
CA THR A 37 -48.35 -5.89 -40.47
C THR A 37 -47.12 -5.96 -41.40
N ASN A 38 -45.92 -5.90 -40.83
CA ASN A 38 -44.66 -5.84 -41.57
C ASN A 38 -44.53 -4.60 -42.47
N GLY A 39 -45.31 -3.56 -42.25
CA GLY A 39 -45.24 -2.30 -42.99
C GLY A 39 -44.03 -1.43 -42.63
N SER A 40 -43.43 -1.67 -41.49
CA SER A 40 -42.16 -1.11 -41.07
C SER A 40 -41.49 -2.01 -40.01
N VAL A 41 -40.18 -1.82 -39.78
CA VAL A 41 -39.42 -2.56 -38.77
C VAL A 41 -39.16 -1.66 -37.58
N PRO A 42 -39.30 -2.12 -36.33
CA PRO A 42 -38.87 -1.37 -35.14
C PRO A 42 -37.38 -1.05 -35.17
N GLU A 43 -36.99 0.09 -34.59
CA GLU A 43 -35.58 0.44 -34.37
C GLU A 43 -34.99 -0.48 -33.29
N LEU A 44 -33.64 -0.59 -33.26
CA LEU A 44 -32.94 -1.52 -32.39
C LEU A 44 -33.26 -1.34 -30.90
N ASP A 45 -33.38 -0.11 -30.46
CA ASP A 45 -33.75 0.24 -29.07
C ASP A 45 -35.18 -0.27 -28.73
N LYS A 46 -36.09 -0.23 -29.69
CA LYS A 46 -37.45 -0.74 -29.52
C LYS A 46 -37.50 -2.27 -29.56
N LEU A 47 -36.63 -2.92 -30.35
CA LEU A 47 -36.49 -4.38 -30.36
C LEU A 47 -35.94 -4.88 -29.00
N VAL A 48 -34.99 -4.18 -28.39
CA VAL A 48 -34.49 -4.52 -27.07
C VAL A 48 -35.61 -4.39 -26.03
N LYS A 49 -36.35 -3.27 -26.01
CA LYS A 49 -37.51 -3.11 -25.12
C LYS A 49 -38.59 -4.12 -25.33
N LEU A 50 -38.85 -4.51 -26.58
CA LEU A 50 -39.82 -5.62 -26.89
C LEU A 50 -39.35 -6.94 -26.32
N SER A 51 -38.06 -7.28 -26.38
CA SER A 51 -37.53 -8.51 -25.82
C SER A 51 -37.70 -8.53 -24.30
N GLU A 52 -37.48 -7.39 -23.61
CA GLU A 52 -37.70 -7.24 -22.18
C GLU A 52 -39.21 -7.36 -21.80
N ILE A 53 -40.10 -6.67 -22.53
CA ILE A 53 -41.54 -6.72 -22.25
C ILE A 53 -42.10 -8.13 -22.46
N PHE A 54 -41.61 -8.83 -23.45
CA PHE A 54 -42.09 -10.19 -23.76
C PHE A 54 -41.36 -11.29 -23.00
N ASP A 55 -40.28 -10.94 -22.29
CA ASP A 55 -39.42 -11.86 -21.52
C ASP A 55 -38.85 -12.97 -22.39
N ILE A 56 -38.31 -12.60 -23.55
CA ILE A 56 -37.65 -13.49 -24.51
C ILE A 56 -36.33 -12.89 -24.97
N SER A 57 -35.42 -13.73 -25.48
CA SER A 57 -34.18 -13.23 -26.04
C SER A 57 -34.40 -12.46 -27.35
N LEU A 58 -33.53 -11.52 -27.68
CA LEU A 58 -33.56 -10.76 -28.92
C LEU A 58 -33.44 -11.71 -30.14
N ASP A 59 -32.64 -12.76 -30.03
CA ASP A 59 -32.51 -13.79 -31.07
C ASP A 59 -33.80 -14.59 -31.25
N GLU A 60 -34.51 -14.86 -30.19
CA GLU A 60 -35.81 -15.52 -30.26
C GLU A 60 -36.88 -14.62 -30.88
N LEU A 61 -36.82 -13.30 -30.57
CA LEU A 61 -37.71 -12.33 -31.19
C LEU A 61 -37.47 -12.20 -32.71
N ILE A 62 -36.22 -12.24 -33.19
CA ILE A 62 -35.87 -11.96 -34.59
C ILE A 62 -35.81 -13.24 -35.44
N LEU A 63 -35.21 -14.33 -34.90
CA LEU A 63 -34.84 -15.51 -35.69
C LEU A 63 -35.79 -16.72 -35.58
N ASP A 64 -36.85 -16.61 -34.75
CA ASP A 64 -37.79 -17.73 -34.49
C ASP A 64 -37.14 -19.02 -33.96
N LYS A 65 -35.94 -18.88 -33.40
CA LYS A 65 -35.27 -20.01 -32.77
C LYS A 65 -35.70 -20.04 -31.31
N LYS A 66 -36.67 -20.90 -30.97
CA LYS A 66 -36.77 -21.33 -29.57
C LYS A 66 -35.44 -21.93 -29.22
N GLN A 67 -34.74 -21.33 -28.28
CA GLN A 67 -33.68 -22.06 -27.60
C GLN A 67 -34.35 -23.34 -27.07
N PRO A 68 -33.83 -24.55 -27.38
CA PRO A 68 -34.31 -25.76 -26.72
C PRO A 68 -34.19 -25.41 -25.20
N GLU A 69 -35.29 -25.64 -24.45
CA GLU A 69 -35.24 -25.58 -22.99
C GLU A 69 -33.92 -26.19 -22.58
N GLN A 70 -33.01 -25.36 -22.07
CA GLN A 70 -31.82 -25.87 -21.46
C GLN A 70 -32.31 -26.67 -20.25
N VAL A 71 -32.53 -27.99 -20.50
CA VAL A 71 -32.39 -28.97 -19.43
C VAL A 71 -31.11 -28.57 -18.78
N ALA A 72 -31.19 -28.17 -17.52
CA ALA A 72 -30.04 -27.78 -16.72
C ALA A 72 -29.04 -28.94 -16.78
N GLU A 73 -28.22 -28.96 -17.84
CA GLU A 73 -26.96 -29.69 -17.82
C GLU A 73 -26.22 -29.10 -16.63
N PRO A 74 -25.76 -29.92 -15.67
CA PRO A 74 -25.01 -29.40 -14.52
C PRO A 74 -23.95 -28.51 -15.13
N GLU A 75 -24.01 -27.20 -14.81
CA GLU A 75 -23.03 -26.20 -15.23
C GLU A 75 -21.67 -26.86 -15.15
N LYS A 76 -21.12 -27.29 -16.30
CA LYS A 76 -19.68 -27.42 -16.39
C LYS A 76 -19.20 -26.07 -15.95
N PRO A 77 -18.48 -25.97 -14.83
CA PRO A 77 -17.98 -24.68 -14.39
C PRO A 77 -17.26 -24.12 -15.60
N GLU A 78 -17.83 -23.06 -16.20
CA GLU A 78 -17.07 -22.28 -17.16
C GLU A 78 -15.71 -22.12 -16.52
N PRO A 79 -14.59 -22.43 -17.21
CA PRO A 79 -13.31 -22.15 -16.65
C PRO A 79 -13.36 -20.66 -16.35
N LYS A 80 -13.68 -20.30 -15.09
CA LYS A 80 -13.43 -18.96 -14.60
C LYS A 80 -11.98 -18.78 -14.97
N VAL A 81 -11.73 -18.03 -16.04
CA VAL A 81 -10.40 -17.54 -16.35
C VAL A 81 -10.11 -16.65 -15.16
N ILE A 82 -9.72 -17.30 -14.07
CA ILE A 82 -9.09 -16.63 -12.96
C ILE A 82 -7.84 -16.11 -13.64
N TYR A 83 -7.88 -14.84 -14.05
CA TYR A 83 -6.68 -14.10 -14.28
C TYR A 83 -5.95 -14.15 -12.94
N VAL A 84 -5.22 -15.26 -12.73
CA VAL A 84 -4.20 -15.31 -11.71
C VAL A 84 -3.23 -14.26 -12.22
N GLU A 85 -3.43 -13.03 -11.79
CA GLU A 85 -2.39 -12.04 -11.80
C GLU A 85 -1.22 -12.73 -11.13
N ARG A 86 -0.40 -13.35 -11.98
CA ARG A 86 0.87 -13.90 -11.49
C ARG A 86 1.53 -12.71 -10.81
N PRO A 87 1.81 -12.78 -9.54
CA PRO A 87 2.43 -11.65 -8.86
C PRO A 87 3.87 -11.58 -9.34
N ALA A 88 4.07 -11.07 -10.56
CA ALA A 88 5.38 -10.88 -11.17
C ALA A 88 6.29 -10.08 -10.22
N LEU A 89 5.72 -9.07 -9.55
CA LEU A 89 6.36 -8.33 -8.47
C LEU A 89 6.80 -9.21 -7.30
N ARG A 90 6.00 -10.20 -6.90
CA ARG A 90 6.34 -11.09 -5.79
C ARG A 90 7.44 -12.09 -6.14
N SER A 91 7.47 -12.54 -7.40
CA SER A 91 8.56 -13.38 -7.91
C SER A 91 9.87 -12.60 -7.95
N ALA A 92 9.87 -11.40 -8.52
CA ALA A 92 11.03 -10.51 -8.58
C ALA A 92 11.54 -10.11 -7.18
N GLN A 93 10.64 -9.80 -6.23
CA GLN A 93 10.99 -9.48 -4.85
C GLN A 93 11.69 -10.65 -4.15
N LYS A 94 11.20 -11.89 -4.33
CA LYS A 94 11.85 -13.08 -3.76
C LYS A 94 13.22 -13.33 -4.36
N VAL A 95 13.34 -13.20 -5.69
CA VAL A 95 14.64 -13.34 -6.38
C VAL A 95 15.63 -12.30 -5.85
N ALA A 96 15.22 -11.03 -5.75
CA ALA A 96 16.06 -9.99 -5.17
C ALA A 96 16.48 -10.31 -3.73
N GLY A 97 15.57 -10.84 -2.90
CA GLY A 97 15.86 -11.27 -1.55
C GLY A 97 16.91 -12.37 -1.48
N ILE A 98 16.80 -13.39 -2.33
CA ILE A 98 17.77 -14.49 -2.41
C ILE A 98 19.14 -13.97 -2.87
N VAL A 99 19.16 -13.13 -3.92
CA VAL A 99 20.41 -12.53 -4.45
C VAL A 99 21.11 -11.70 -3.36
N LEU A 100 20.37 -10.89 -2.58
CA LEU A 100 20.94 -10.10 -1.49
C LEU A 100 21.49 -10.98 -0.36
N LEU A 101 20.84 -12.09 -0.03
CA LEU A 101 21.36 -13.04 0.97
C LEU A 101 22.62 -13.75 0.48
N CYS A 102 22.64 -14.21 -0.76
CA CYS A 102 23.84 -14.80 -1.35
C CYS A 102 24.99 -13.82 -1.39
N PHE A 103 24.73 -12.56 -1.81
CA PHE A 103 25.72 -11.50 -1.82
C PHE A 103 26.24 -11.19 -0.41
N SER A 104 25.37 -11.12 0.58
CA SER A 104 25.74 -10.93 1.99
C SER A 104 26.65 -12.05 2.50
N ALA A 105 26.33 -13.31 2.19
CA ALA A 105 27.12 -14.47 2.61
C ALA A 105 28.52 -14.47 1.93
N LEU A 106 28.58 -14.15 0.63
CA LEU A 106 29.84 -14.04 -0.10
C LEU A 106 30.69 -12.88 0.43
N LEU A 107 30.09 -11.71 0.68
CA LEU A 107 30.78 -10.55 1.24
C LEU A 107 31.36 -10.86 2.61
N TRP A 108 30.58 -11.50 3.47
CA TRP A 108 31.04 -11.94 4.80
C TRP A 108 32.22 -12.93 4.68
N LEU A 109 32.10 -13.95 3.83
CA LEU A 109 33.13 -14.95 3.61
C LEU A 109 34.44 -14.33 3.11
N MET A 110 34.34 -13.44 2.12
CA MET A 110 35.51 -12.74 1.56
C MET A 110 36.25 -11.92 2.63
N ILE A 111 35.51 -11.14 3.43
CA ILE A 111 36.14 -10.31 4.47
C ILE A 111 36.66 -11.20 5.61
N ALA A 112 35.98 -12.27 5.98
CA ALA A 112 36.42 -13.21 7.02
C ALA A 112 37.71 -13.94 6.65
N LEU A 113 37.92 -14.23 5.34
CA LEU A 113 39.14 -14.88 4.85
C LEU A 113 40.38 -13.96 4.83
N PHE A 114 40.16 -12.67 4.57
CA PHE A 114 41.25 -11.72 4.39
C PHE A 114 41.45 -10.72 5.55
N GLY A 115 40.56 -10.72 6.54
CA GLY A 115 40.56 -9.73 7.59
C GLY A 115 39.94 -10.19 8.88
N ASP A 116 38.93 -9.47 9.32
CA ASP A 116 38.24 -9.66 10.59
C ASP A 116 36.83 -10.24 10.38
N ILE A 117 36.56 -11.37 11.02
CA ILE A 117 35.26 -12.04 11.00
C ILE A 117 34.15 -11.08 11.45
N VAL A 118 34.41 -10.26 12.48
CA VAL A 118 33.44 -9.30 13.03
C VAL A 118 33.18 -8.16 12.05
N ALA A 119 34.21 -7.60 11.43
CA ALA A 119 34.08 -6.56 10.40
C ALA A 119 33.26 -7.08 9.21
N GLY A 120 33.52 -8.31 8.78
CA GLY A 120 32.76 -8.96 7.73
C GLY A 120 31.26 -9.08 8.07
N LEU A 121 30.94 -9.46 9.28
CA LEU A 121 29.55 -9.61 9.77
C LEU A 121 28.83 -8.24 9.80
N VAL A 122 29.51 -7.21 10.28
CA VAL A 122 28.97 -5.85 10.35
C VAL A 122 28.67 -5.31 8.94
N LEU A 123 29.60 -5.48 7.98
CA LEU A 123 29.44 -4.98 6.62
C LEU A 123 28.40 -5.78 5.80
N ALA A 124 28.24 -7.08 6.09
CA ALA A 124 27.26 -7.93 5.42
C ALA A 124 25.83 -7.77 5.99
N ALA A 125 25.70 -7.34 7.24
CA ALA A 125 24.44 -7.25 7.96
C ALA A 125 23.32 -6.47 7.22
N PRO A 126 23.54 -5.29 6.61
CA PRO A 126 22.48 -4.56 5.92
C PRO A 126 21.94 -5.31 4.68
N PHE A 127 22.79 -6.01 3.96
CA PHE A 127 22.39 -6.82 2.80
C PHE A 127 21.58 -8.04 3.25
N ALA A 128 22.01 -8.70 4.34
CA ALA A 128 21.27 -9.80 4.94
C ALA A 128 19.88 -9.34 5.42
N ALA A 129 19.82 -8.22 6.14
CA ALA A 129 18.56 -7.66 6.62
C ALA A 129 17.61 -7.28 5.47
N CYS A 130 18.10 -6.61 4.43
CA CYS A 130 17.32 -6.29 3.23
C CYS A 130 16.84 -7.57 2.52
N GLY A 131 17.70 -8.58 2.41
CA GLY A 131 17.35 -9.88 1.83
C GLY A 131 16.22 -10.57 2.60
N LEU A 132 16.32 -10.64 3.92
CA LEU A 132 15.27 -11.19 4.78
C LEU A 132 13.97 -10.39 4.67
N ILE A 133 14.03 -9.06 4.65
CA ILE A 133 12.85 -8.21 4.46
C ILE A 133 12.18 -8.52 3.12
N CYS A 134 12.92 -8.66 2.05
CA CYS A 134 12.37 -9.00 0.74
C CYS A 134 11.68 -10.38 0.73
N LEU A 135 12.15 -11.33 1.53
CA LEU A 135 11.53 -12.67 1.62
C LEU A 135 10.31 -12.69 2.55
N LEU A 136 10.39 -12.04 3.71
CA LEU A 136 9.39 -12.12 4.77
C LEU A 136 8.26 -11.09 4.62
N VAL A 137 8.59 -9.87 4.19
CA VAL A 137 7.64 -8.77 4.13
C VAL A 137 6.88 -8.80 2.80
N ARG A 138 5.57 -9.06 2.87
CA ARG A 138 4.70 -9.17 1.68
C ARG A 138 4.38 -7.84 1.02
N LYS A 139 4.29 -6.76 1.80
CA LYS A 139 3.94 -5.42 1.31
C LYS A 139 5.03 -4.43 1.70
N ASN A 140 5.44 -3.61 0.73
CA ASN A 140 6.36 -2.48 0.93
C ASN A 140 7.75 -2.84 1.44
N ALA A 141 8.27 -3.99 1.02
CA ALA A 141 9.64 -4.40 1.34
C ALA A 141 10.66 -3.30 1.02
N GLY A 142 10.50 -2.55 -0.09
CA GLY A 142 11.37 -1.44 -0.44
C GLY A 142 11.44 -0.33 0.62
N LEU A 143 10.31 0.02 1.26
CA LEU A 143 10.28 1.01 2.35
C LEU A 143 11.07 0.53 3.58
N TRP A 144 10.90 -0.74 3.94
CA TRP A 144 11.62 -1.34 5.06
C TRP A 144 13.12 -1.49 4.76
N CYS A 145 13.48 -1.84 3.53
CA CYS A 145 14.88 -1.85 3.09
C CYS A 145 15.49 -0.43 3.15
N ALA A 146 14.74 0.60 2.74
CA ALA A 146 15.21 1.99 2.87
C ALA A 146 15.48 2.40 4.32
N TRP A 147 14.64 1.96 5.28
CA TRP A 147 14.91 2.14 6.71
C TRP A 147 16.18 1.42 7.17
N VAL A 148 16.40 0.17 6.73
CA VAL A 148 17.61 -0.58 7.09
C VAL A 148 18.86 0.13 6.57
N VAL A 149 18.84 0.55 5.30
CA VAL A 149 19.96 1.27 4.68
C VAL A 149 20.23 2.60 5.40
N TYR A 150 19.17 3.37 5.69
CA TYR A 150 19.30 4.63 6.42
C TYR A 150 19.91 4.41 7.80
N LEU A 151 19.39 3.48 8.59
CA LEU A 151 19.88 3.18 9.93
C LEU A 151 21.34 2.72 9.89
N PHE A 152 21.70 1.91 8.90
CA PHE A 152 23.08 1.44 8.76
C PHE A 152 24.06 2.58 8.43
N ILE A 153 23.66 3.48 7.51
CA ILE A 153 24.47 4.67 7.20
C ILE A 153 24.59 5.59 8.41
N GLU A 154 23.51 5.83 9.15
CA GLU A 154 23.50 6.65 10.35
C GLU A 154 24.39 6.07 11.44
N ILE A 155 24.36 4.74 11.62
CA ILE A 155 25.24 4.01 12.52
C ILE A 155 26.71 4.22 12.14
N TYR A 156 27.01 3.91 10.88
CA TYR A 156 28.37 3.98 10.37
C TYR A 156 28.94 5.39 10.56
N LEU A 157 28.20 6.43 10.14
CA LEU A 157 28.65 7.82 10.29
C LEU A 157 28.80 8.24 11.76
N ARG A 158 27.91 7.80 12.63
CA ARG A 158 28.01 8.07 14.07
C ARG A 158 29.28 7.49 14.69
N PHE A 159 29.66 6.25 14.32
CA PHE A 159 30.88 5.63 14.84
C PHE A 159 32.15 6.12 14.15
N ALA A 160 32.13 6.32 12.82
CA ALA A 160 33.29 6.71 12.04
C ALA A 160 33.67 8.19 12.20
N SER A 161 32.68 9.09 12.27
CA SER A 161 32.90 10.54 12.29
C SER A 161 32.15 11.30 13.39
N GLY A 162 31.36 10.62 14.23
CA GLY A 162 30.52 11.23 15.25
C GLY A 162 29.29 11.96 14.71
N VAL A 163 29.10 11.97 13.38
CA VAL A 163 28.00 12.68 12.72
C VAL A 163 26.72 11.90 12.80
N ASN A 164 25.64 12.54 13.21
CA ASN A 164 24.28 12.03 13.17
C ASN A 164 23.32 13.18 12.84
N TRP A 165 22.04 12.86 12.55
CA TRP A 165 21.03 13.88 12.22
C TRP A 165 20.78 14.88 13.36
N GLN A 166 21.02 14.53 14.62
CA GLN A 166 20.84 15.40 15.79
C GLN A 166 21.91 16.50 15.85
N TYR A 167 23.03 16.31 15.15
CA TYR A 167 24.11 17.29 15.07
C TYR A 167 23.64 18.67 14.61
N VAL A 168 22.59 18.72 13.78
CA VAL A 168 21.96 19.96 13.31
C VAL A 168 21.46 20.83 14.46
N PHE A 169 21.04 20.26 15.60
CA PHE A 169 20.47 20.96 16.72
C PHE A 169 21.51 21.44 17.74
N TYR A 170 22.76 21.00 17.60
CA TYR A 170 23.87 21.37 18.54
C TYR A 170 25.07 21.96 17.80
N PRO A 171 24.90 23.00 16.93
CA PRO A 171 25.99 23.54 16.12
C PRO A 171 27.06 24.25 16.96
N HIS A 172 26.73 24.68 18.19
CA HIS A 172 27.66 25.45 19.07
C HIS A 172 28.78 24.62 19.69
N THR A 173 28.70 23.29 19.62
CA THR A 173 29.76 22.40 20.14
C THR A 173 30.97 22.34 19.19
N TYR A 174 30.84 22.88 17.99
CA TYR A 174 31.85 22.82 16.94
C TYR A 174 32.10 24.23 16.40
N SER A 175 33.31 24.67 16.50
CA SER A 175 33.82 25.98 16.09
C SER A 175 33.21 26.51 14.79
N GLY A 176 32.12 27.24 14.84
CA GLY A 176 31.55 28.23 13.91
C GLY A 176 31.61 28.05 12.38
N GLU A 177 32.32 27.10 11.87
CA GLU A 177 32.49 26.89 10.43
C GLU A 177 31.49 25.86 9.91
N TRP A 178 30.93 26.14 8.72
CA TRP A 178 30.13 25.21 7.95
C TRP A 178 30.99 24.00 7.52
N THR A 179 31.12 23.05 8.41
CA THR A 179 31.89 21.84 8.13
C THR A 179 31.08 20.87 7.27
N ILE A 180 31.78 20.03 6.53
CA ILE A 180 31.19 18.90 5.80
C ILE A 180 30.27 18.07 6.70
N HIS A 181 30.58 17.96 7.99
CA HIS A 181 29.79 17.27 9.00
C HIS A 181 28.36 17.85 9.16
N LEU A 182 28.23 19.18 9.13
CA LEU A 182 26.93 19.85 9.21
C LEU A 182 26.09 19.59 7.96
N ILE A 183 26.72 19.63 6.78
CA ILE A 183 26.03 19.32 5.51
C ILE A 183 25.51 17.88 5.52
N VAL A 184 26.36 16.93 5.93
CA VAL A 184 25.97 15.52 6.06
C VAL A 184 24.83 15.34 7.07
N ALA A 185 24.88 16.03 8.22
CA ALA A 185 23.82 15.97 9.21
C ALA A 185 22.47 16.50 8.67
N TRP A 186 22.48 17.60 7.90
CA TRP A 186 21.28 18.10 7.21
C TRP A 186 20.74 17.12 6.18
N CYS A 187 21.62 16.47 5.39
CA CYS A 187 21.21 15.42 4.47
C CYS A 187 20.56 14.22 5.17
N LEU A 188 21.18 13.78 6.28
CA LEU A 188 20.60 12.70 7.10
C LEU A 188 19.24 13.08 7.67
N LEU A 189 19.08 14.30 8.18
CA LEU A 189 17.81 14.80 8.69
C LEU A 189 16.75 14.87 7.60
N ALA A 190 17.09 15.33 6.41
CA ALA A 190 16.17 15.39 5.28
C ALA A 190 15.68 14.00 4.85
N VAL A 191 16.60 13.04 4.69
CA VAL A 191 16.25 11.65 4.37
C VAL A 191 15.40 11.03 5.47
N PHE A 192 15.73 11.27 6.73
CA PHE A 192 14.96 10.82 7.89
C PHE A 192 13.52 11.34 7.88
N ALA A 193 13.34 12.64 7.64
CA ALA A 193 12.03 13.27 7.53
C ALA A 193 11.20 12.69 6.37
N ILE A 194 11.82 12.51 5.20
CA ILE A 194 11.16 11.89 4.04
C ILE A 194 10.70 10.46 4.36
N LEU A 195 11.56 9.64 4.96
CA LEU A 195 11.23 8.27 5.34
C LEU A 195 10.07 8.23 6.34
N ILE A 196 10.04 9.13 7.33
CA ILE A 196 8.93 9.25 8.29
C ILE A 196 7.62 9.56 7.56
N VAL A 197 7.62 10.60 6.71
CA VAL A 197 6.42 11.02 5.98
C VAL A 197 5.91 9.89 5.07
N VAL A 198 6.79 9.25 4.30
CA VAL A 198 6.43 8.14 3.42
C VAL A 198 5.85 6.98 4.24
N THR A 199 6.48 6.65 5.39
CA THR A 199 6.00 5.60 6.29
C THR A 199 4.63 5.93 6.85
N ALA A 200 4.41 7.17 7.29
CA ALA A 200 3.12 7.62 7.83
C ALA A 200 1.99 7.55 6.78
N LEU A 201 2.26 8.06 5.57
CA LEU A 201 1.29 8.01 4.46
C LEU A 201 0.96 6.58 4.07
N HIS A 202 1.98 5.71 4.05
CA HIS A 202 1.84 4.33 3.66
C HIS A 202 1.09 3.50 4.71
N THR A 203 1.47 3.60 5.98
CA THR A 203 0.81 2.89 7.09
C THR A 203 -0.66 3.30 7.23
N ARG A 204 -0.99 4.58 6.94
CA ARG A 204 -2.37 5.06 6.90
C ARG A 204 -3.21 4.35 5.84
N LYS A 205 -2.64 4.09 4.65
CA LYS A 205 -3.32 3.38 3.55
C LYS A 205 -3.49 1.89 3.84
N SER A 206 -2.47 1.27 4.45
CA SER A 206 -2.44 -0.18 4.72
C SER A 206 -3.21 -0.59 5.97
N PHE A 207 -3.29 0.31 6.98
CA PHE A 207 -3.97 0.08 8.25
C PHE A 207 -4.89 1.26 8.55
N PRO A 208 -6.14 1.25 8.06
CA PRO A 208 -7.12 2.28 8.41
C PRO A 208 -7.44 2.15 9.89
N GLY A 209 -6.72 2.90 10.72
CA GLY A 209 -6.94 2.97 12.18
C GLY A 209 -8.16 3.82 12.51
N SER A 210 -8.78 3.55 13.67
CA SER A 210 -9.74 4.47 14.26
C SER A 210 -8.99 5.69 14.82
N LEU A 211 -9.67 6.85 14.86
CA LEU A 211 -9.12 8.08 15.48
C LEU A 211 -8.62 7.81 16.92
N HIS A 212 -9.32 6.95 17.65
CA HIS A 212 -8.99 6.56 19.01
C HIS A 212 -7.63 5.83 19.09
N ASN A 213 -7.39 4.87 18.19
CA ASN A 213 -6.13 4.13 18.16
C ASN A 213 -4.94 5.02 17.75
N ASP A 214 -5.16 5.96 16.80
CA ASP A 214 -4.13 6.92 16.41
C ASP A 214 -3.81 7.90 17.57
N LEU A 215 -4.83 8.28 18.37
CA LEU A 215 -4.64 9.11 19.57
C LEU A 215 -3.84 8.37 20.64
N ILE A 216 -4.24 7.13 20.97
CA ILE A 216 -3.52 6.31 21.96
C ILE A 216 -2.07 6.10 21.52
N GLY A 217 -1.84 5.71 20.25
CA GLY A 217 -0.49 5.51 19.71
C GLY A 217 0.37 6.77 19.78
N THR A 218 -0.21 7.96 19.54
CA THR A 218 0.47 9.24 19.65
C THR A 218 0.85 9.52 21.11
N VAL A 219 -0.10 9.47 22.03
CA VAL A 219 0.14 9.78 23.44
C VAL A 219 1.14 8.79 24.05
N SER A 220 0.94 7.49 23.86
CA SER A 220 1.85 6.46 24.37
C SER A 220 3.25 6.59 23.78
N GLY A 221 3.37 6.88 22.48
CA GLY A 221 4.66 7.07 21.82
C GLY A 221 5.45 8.23 22.40
N TRP A 222 4.83 9.39 22.62
CA TRP A 222 5.50 10.54 23.23
C TRP A 222 5.81 10.33 24.72
N VAL A 223 4.94 9.66 25.46
CA VAL A 223 5.22 9.29 26.86
C VAL A 223 6.43 8.37 26.96
N VAL A 224 6.50 7.33 26.13
CA VAL A 224 7.66 6.42 26.08
C VAL A 224 8.92 7.17 25.66
N TYR A 225 8.83 8.11 24.71
CA TYR A 225 9.97 8.95 24.31
C TYR A 225 10.52 9.75 25.48
N VAL A 226 9.67 10.41 26.26
CA VAL A 226 10.07 11.18 27.43
C VAL A 226 10.67 10.26 28.50
N ILE A 227 10.07 9.10 28.75
CA ILE A 227 10.60 8.11 29.71
C ILE A 227 12.00 7.64 29.29
N THR A 228 12.21 7.32 28.01
CA THR A 228 13.54 6.92 27.52
C THR A 228 14.57 8.04 27.67
N TRP A 229 14.13 9.32 27.54
CA TRP A 229 15.02 10.45 27.78
C TRP A 229 15.50 10.49 29.23
N PHE A 230 14.61 10.30 30.20
CA PHE A 230 14.95 10.27 31.63
C PHE A 230 15.81 9.06 32.00
N ILE A 231 15.48 7.87 31.52
CA ILE A 231 16.23 6.62 31.80
C ILE A 231 17.70 6.77 31.39
N PHE A 232 17.97 7.38 30.25
CA PHE A 232 19.33 7.53 29.73
C PHE A 232 20.01 8.85 30.10
N ALA A 233 19.32 9.79 30.75
CA ALA A 233 19.90 11.03 31.22
C ALA A 233 20.81 10.83 32.44
N LEU A 234 20.41 9.97 33.37
CA LEU A 234 21.19 9.68 34.60
C LEU A 234 22.58 9.12 34.33
N PRO A 235 22.72 8.03 33.54
CA PRO A 235 24.05 7.50 33.19
C PRO A 235 24.91 8.51 32.41
N ALA A 236 24.28 9.38 31.62
CA ALA A 236 24.98 10.42 30.87
C ALA A 236 25.57 11.48 31.82
N TYR A 237 24.80 11.88 32.82
CA TYR A 237 25.25 12.83 33.84
C TYR A 237 26.42 12.28 34.71
N GLU A 238 26.30 11.03 35.14
CA GLU A 238 27.34 10.35 35.92
C GLU A 238 28.65 10.21 35.12
N ALA A 239 28.55 9.83 33.84
CA ALA A 239 29.73 9.69 32.99
C ALA A 239 30.41 11.05 32.70
N GLN A 240 29.63 12.14 32.58
CA GLN A 240 30.18 13.48 32.33
C GLN A 240 31.00 14.00 33.51
N ASN A 241 30.71 13.53 34.71
CA ASN A 241 31.43 13.89 35.95
C ASN A 241 32.57 12.91 36.27
N ALA A 242 32.75 11.84 35.53
CA ALA A 242 33.86 10.90 35.72
C ALA A 242 35.18 11.47 35.19
N VAL A 243 36.25 11.30 35.93
CA VAL A 243 37.61 11.76 35.58
C VAL A 243 38.15 11.06 34.33
N VAL A 244 37.66 9.86 34.05
CA VAL A 244 37.98 9.09 32.82
C VAL A 244 36.66 8.56 32.23
N TYR A 245 36.41 8.89 30.96
CA TYR A 245 35.26 8.37 30.22
C TYR A 245 35.40 6.86 30.05
N PRO A 246 34.54 6.03 30.70
CA PRO A 246 34.58 4.60 30.50
C PRO A 246 34.21 4.27 29.05
N GLN A 247 34.90 3.32 28.42
CA GLN A 247 34.54 2.86 27.06
C GLN A 247 33.09 2.38 27.00
N SER A 248 32.58 1.79 28.08
CA SER A 248 31.18 1.38 28.24
C SER A 248 30.20 2.54 27.99
N TYR A 249 30.54 3.77 28.35
CA TYR A 249 29.69 4.93 28.10
C TYR A 249 29.44 5.21 26.62
N ARG A 250 30.43 5.02 25.75
CA ARG A 250 30.28 5.17 24.30
C ARG A 250 29.20 4.24 23.76
N TYR A 251 29.19 2.99 24.20
CA TYR A 251 28.19 2.00 23.79
C TYR A 251 26.80 2.34 24.33
N VAL A 252 26.71 2.72 25.62
CA VAL A 252 25.44 3.12 26.25
C VAL A 252 24.86 4.34 25.56
N SER A 253 25.67 5.38 25.28
CA SER A 253 25.20 6.58 24.57
C SER A 253 24.77 6.32 23.16
N ALA A 254 25.45 5.45 22.42
CA ALA A 254 25.07 5.05 21.07
C ALA A 254 23.73 4.27 21.07
N VAL A 255 23.61 3.25 21.93
CA VAL A 255 22.37 2.46 22.06
C VAL A 255 21.20 3.33 22.49
N SER A 256 21.40 4.22 23.47
CA SER A 256 20.36 5.15 23.94
C SER A 256 19.88 6.09 22.84
N GLY A 257 20.80 6.59 22.02
CA GLY A 257 20.47 7.44 20.87
C GLY A 257 19.59 6.72 19.86
N TRP A 258 19.83 5.43 19.65
CA TRP A 258 19.04 4.61 18.74
C TRP A 258 17.66 4.29 19.26
N VAL A 259 17.57 3.83 20.51
CA VAL A 259 16.28 3.56 21.14
C VAL A 259 15.40 4.82 21.08
N ARG A 260 15.95 5.98 21.39
CA ARG A 260 15.24 7.26 21.29
C ARG A 260 14.82 7.59 19.86
N SER A 261 15.69 7.38 18.86
CA SER A 261 15.36 7.63 17.46
C SER A 261 14.22 6.71 16.97
N ILE A 262 14.24 5.44 17.33
CA ILE A 262 13.18 4.50 16.96
C ILE A 262 11.84 4.90 17.61
N VAL A 263 11.85 5.17 18.91
CA VAL A 263 10.65 5.60 19.64
C VAL A 263 10.09 6.90 19.08
N MET A 264 10.96 7.86 18.75
CA MET A 264 10.56 9.11 18.11
C MET A 264 9.90 8.89 16.75
N VAL A 265 10.46 8.02 15.91
CA VAL A 265 9.86 7.66 14.60
C VAL A 265 8.45 7.16 14.79
N VAL A 266 8.25 6.22 15.73
CA VAL A 266 6.92 5.65 16.02
C VAL A 266 5.95 6.75 16.48
N ALA A 267 6.36 7.60 17.44
CA ALA A 267 5.53 8.70 17.94
C ALA A 267 5.15 9.70 16.84
N VAL A 268 6.09 10.09 15.98
CA VAL A 268 5.85 11.03 14.87
C VAL A 268 4.94 10.40 13.80
N VAL A 269 5.13 9.13 13.45
CA VAL A 269 4.26 8.43 12.50
C VAL A 269 2.81 8.43 13.00
N PHE A 270 2.55 8.10 14.26
CA PHE A 270 1.22 8.16 14.84
C PHE A 270 0.67 9.59 14.90
N THR A 271 1.50 10.58 15.19
CA THR A 271 1.10 12.01 15.18
C THR A 271 0.65 12.45 13.79
N ILE A 272 1.39 12.13 12.73
CA ILE A 272 1.02 12.46 11.36
C ILE A 272 -0.28 11.76 10.97
N ARG A 273 -0.47 10.49 11.35
CA ARG A 273 -1.71 9.74 11.14
C ARG A 273 -2.89 10.40 11.83
N LEU A 274 -2.73 10.81 13.09
CA LEU A 274 -3.75 11.49 13.88
C LEU A 274 -4.17 12.82 13.22
N ILE A 275 -3.19 13.67 12.88
CA ILE A 275 -3.45 14.96 12.19
C ILE A 275 -4.22 14.72 10.89
N ALA A 276 -3.77 13.76 10.09
CA ALA A 276 -4.42 13.44 8.84
C ALA A 276 -5.85 12.87 9.01
N SER A 277 -6.12 12.16 10.10
CA SER A 277 -7.45 11.68 10.47
C SER A 277 -8.38 12.81 10.90
N LEU A 278 -7.86 13.76 11.68
CA LEU A 278 -8.59 14.96 12.11
C LEU A 278 -8.95 15.87 10.93
N LEU A 279 -8.00 16.13 10.02
CA LEU A 279 -8.26 16.92 8.81
C LEU A 279 -9.33 16.30 7.91
N LYS A 280 -9.37 14.96 7.80
CA LYS A 280 -10.42 14.27 7.05
C LYS A 280 -11.79 14.42 7.69
N LYS A 281 -11.87 14.41 9.02
CA LYS A 281 -13.12 14.61 9.78
C LYS A 281 -13.64 16.05 9.59
N ARG A 282 -12.74 17.04 9.56
CA ARG A 282 -13.10 18.46 9.35
C ARG A 282 -13.65 18.73 7.95
N LYS A 283 -13.15 18.04 6.92
CA LYS A 283 -13.67 18.19 5.53
C LYS A 283 -15.02 17.52 5.29
N LYS A 284 -15.51 16.68 6.23
CA LYS A 284 -16.82 16.00 6.13
C LYS A 284 -17.93 16.73 6.90
N LYS A 285 -17.58 17.74 7.68
CA LYS A 285 -18.50 18.70 8.30
C LYS A 285 -18.59 19.97 7.42
#